data_273263a0e602c6e2b795d2c6e8026fe0
#
_entry.id   273263a0e602c6e2b795d2c6e8026fe0
#
_cell.length_a   1.000
_cell.length_b   1.000
_cell.length_c   1.000
_cell.angle_alpha   90.00
_cell.angle_beta   90.00
_cell.angle_gamma   90.00
#
_symmetry.space_group_name_H-M   'P 1'
#
loop_
_entity.id
_entity.type
_entity.pdbx_description
1 polymer ?
#
loop_
_entity_poly.entity_id
_entity_poly.type
_entity_poly.pdbx_seq_one_letter_code
_entity_poly.pdbx_strand_id
1 'polypeptide(L)'
;MSEELNKEIARRRTFAIISHPDAGKTTLTEKLLLFGGAIHVAGAVKSNKIKKTATSDWMEIEKQRGISVATSVMGFNYGDYKINILDTPGHQDFAEDTFRTLTAVDSVIIVVDAAKGVETQTRRLMEVCRMRKTPVIIFVNKMDREGRDPFDILDELEKELQINVRPLSWPINMGARFKGVYNIYEQGLDLFTPSKQTVSERIEISDVSSPEVDELVGAEDAAKLREDLELIEGVYPEFDVEEYLAGDTAPVFFGSALNTFGVKELLDCFVKIAPAPRPIEAVERVVRPEEEGFTGFVFKIHANMDPNHRSCIAFVKICSGKFERNVNYRHVRNEKMMRFAAPTAFMAQKKNIVDEAYPGDIVGIPDTGNFKIGDTLTGGEILHFKGLPSFSPEMFKYIENADPMKQKQLDKGINQLMDEGVAQMFTNSFNGRKIIGTVGQLQFEVIQYRLLHEYGAQCRWEPISLYKACWIESDDEEALAAFKKRKHQFMAVDKEGRDVFLADSNYVLQMARNDFPKIRFHFSSEF
;
A
#
# COMPACT_ATOMS: atom_id res chain seq x y z
N MET A 1 1.80 -31.95 -8.70
CA MET A 1 1.15 -30.62 -8.46
C MET A 1 1.48 -30.08 -7.07
N SER A 2 1.28 -30.80 -5.98
CA SER A 2 1.52 -30.25 -4.63
C SER A 2 2.98 -29.86 -4.35
N GLU A 3 3.97 -30.62 -4.78
CA GLU A 3 5.39 -30.32 -4.55
C GLU A 3 5.86 -29.10 -5.37
N GLU A 4 5.45 -28.98 -6.63
CA GLU A 4 5.71 -27.82 -7.48
C GLU A 4 5.02 -26.57 -6.93
N LEU A 5 3.76 -26.70 -6.51
CA LEU A 5 3.00 -25.60 -5.91
C LEU A 5 3.70 -25.08 -4.65
N ASN A 6 4.11 -25.98 -3.75
CA ASN A 6 4.81 -25.60 -2.53
C ASN A 6 6.16 -24.91 -2.80
N LYS A 7 6.90 -25.39 -3.80
CA LYS A 7 8.15 -24.74 -4.23
C LYS A 7 7.90 -23.33 -4.77
N GLU A 8 6.85 -23.17 -5.58
CA GLU A 8 6.49 -21.86 -6.14
C GLU A 8 5.98 -20.90 -5.05
N ILE A 9 5.22 -21.37 -4.04
CA ILE A 9 4.80 -20.58 -2.88
C ILE A 9 6.02 -20.13 -2.07
N ALA A 10 6.93 -21.05 -1.73
CA ALA A 10 8.09 -20.77 -0.88
C ALA A 10 9.03 -19.69 -1.43
N ARG A 11 9.11 -19.54 -2.75
CA ARG A 11 9.99 -18.56 -3.40
C ARG A 11 9.35 -17.17 -3.57
N ARG A 12 8.06 -16.97 -3.25
CA ARG A 12 7.38 -15.69 -3.44
C ARG A 12 7.45 -14.81 -2.22
N ARG A 13 7.68 -13.51 -2.45
CA ARG A 13 7.62 -12.45 -1.44
C ARG A 13 6.80 -11.30 -2.01
N THR A 14 5.70 -10.97 -1.33
CA THR A 14 4.81 -9.88 -1.76
C THR A 14 4.68 -8.87 -0.65
N PHE A 15 5.13 -7.65 -0.89
CA PHE A 15 5.13 -6.61 0.13
C PHE A 15 4.77 -5.23 -0.41
N ALA A 16 4.26 -4.39 0.48
CA ALA A 16 4.04 -2.98 0.22
C ALA A 16 5.17 -2.14 0.84
N ILE A 17 5.47 -1.03 0.19
CA ILE A 17 6.31 0.01 0.78
C ILE A 17 5.41 1.17 1.16
N ILE A 18 5.43 1.54 2.44
CA ILE A 18 4.62 2.62 3.01
C ILE A 18 5.51 3.66 3.71
N SER A 19 5.07 4.89 3.71
CA SER A 19 5.77 5.98 4.39
C SER A 19 4.91 7.23 4.50
N HIS A 20 5.35 8.16 5.31
CA HIS A 20 4.95 9.56 5.17
C HIS A 20 5.51 10.17 3.86
N PRO A 21 4.86 11.20 3.27
CA PRO A 21 5.40 11.91 2.11
C PRO A 21 6.84 12.37 2.33
N ASP A 22 7.65 12.31 1.28
CA ASP A 22 9.07 12.72 1.27
C ASP A 22 10.03 11.88 2.13
N ALA A 23 9.62 10.81 2.80
CA ALA A 23 10.52 9.92 3.54
C ALA A 23 11.51 9.16 2.63
N GLY A 24 11.24 9.10 1.33
CA GLY A 24 12.11 8.47 0.32
C GLY A 24 11.63 7.12 -0.20
N LYS A 25 10.34 6.82 -0.04
CA LYS A 25 9.69 5.59 -0.48
C LYS A 25 9.97 5.26 -1.95
N THR A 26 9.60 6.15 -2.86
CA THR A 26 9.81 5.95 -4.32
C THR A 26 11.29 5.77 -4.67
N THR A 27 12.18 6.46 -3.96
CA THR A 27 13.62 6.27 -4.14
C THR A 27 14.06 4.87 -3.71
N LEU A 28 13.55 4.37 -2.58
CA LEU A 28 13.82 3.00 -2.12
C LEU A 28 13.30 1.98 -3.12
N THR A 29 12.06 2.13 -3.59
CA THR A 29 11.45 1.26 -4.62
C THR A 29 12.32 1.17 -5.87
N GLU A 30 12.77 2.31 -6.41
CA GLU A 30 13.65 2.37 -7.57
C GLU A 30 14.99 1.64 -7.33
N LYS A 31 15.53 1.71 -6.12
CA LYS A 31 16.78 1.02 -5.79
C LYS A 31 16.59 -0.49 -5.65
N LEU A 32 15.47 -0.93 -5.06
CA LEU A 32 15.14 -2.37 -5.01
C LEU A 32 14.97 -2.95 -6.42
N LEU A 33 14.30 -2.23 -7.32
CA LEU A 33 14.18 -2.62 -8.73
C LEU A 33 15.54 -2.66 -9.45
N LEU A 34 16.45 -1.73 -9.11
CA LEU A 34 17.81 -1.72 -9.65
C LEU A 34 18.60 -2.97 -9.23
N PHE A 35 18.56 -3.33 -7.95
CA PHE A 35 19.21 -4.55 -7.44
C PHE A 35 18.61 -5.82 -8.04
N GLY A 36 17.31 -5.85 -8.27
CA GLY A 36 16.63 -6.94 -8.97
C GLY A 36 16.91 -6.99 -10.47
N GLY A 37 17.71 -6.07 -11.02
CA GLY A 37 17.99 -6.00 -12.46
C GLY A 37 16.77 -5.65 -13.32
N ALA A 38 15.66 -5.25 -12.71
CA ALA A 38 14.43 -4.90 -13.40
C ALA A 38 14.54 -3.56 -14.15
N ILE A 39 15.41 -2.68 -13.66
CA ILE A 39 15.77 -1.40 -14.29
C ILE A 39 17.28 -1.24 -14.35
N HIS A 40 17.79 -0.55 -15.37
CA HIS A 40 19.23 -0.33 -15.52
C HIS A 40 19.73 0.97 -14.87
N VAL A 41 18.84 1.92 -14.64
CA VAL A 41 19.15 3.21 -13.99
C VAL A 41 17.95 3.65 -13.18
N ALA A 42 18.14 3.90 -11.89
CA ALA A 42 17.09 4.42 -11.03
C ALA A 42 16.72 5.87 -11.39
N GLY A 43 15.42 6.19 -11.35
CA GLY A 43 14.92 7.55 -11.49
C GLY A 43 15.10 8.35 -10.19
N ALA A 44 15.19 9.68 -10.28
CA ALA A 44 15.24 10.56 -9.12
C ALA A 44 14.00 11.47 -9.07
N VAL A 45 13.31 11.49 -7.93
CA VAL A 45 12.06 12.23 -7.74
C VAL A 45 12.28 13.75 -7.65
N LYS A 46 13.47 14.20 -7.26
CA LYS A 46 13.78 15.64 -7.10
C LYS A 46 15.19 15.99 -7.62
N SER A 47 15.33 16.09 -8.92
CA SER A 47 16.47 16.81 -9.49
C SER A 47 16.01 17.52 -10.76
N ASN A 48 15.99 18.84 -10.72
CA ASN A 48 15.72 19.70 -11.90
C ASN A 48 16.70 19.47 -13.08
N LYS A 49 17.65 18.54 -12.94
CA LYS A 49 18.67 18.22 -13.95
C LYS A 49 18.53 16.81 -14.57
N ILE A 50 17.67 15.95 -14.04
CA ILE A 50 17.49 14.59 -14.57
C ILE A 50 16.06 14.48 -15.10
N LYS A 51 15.90 14.41 -16.41
CA LYS A 51 14.61 14.28 -17.12
C LYS A 51 13.95 12.90 -16.99
N LYS A 52 14.40 12.01 -16.10
CA LYS A 52 13.85 10.66 -15.93
C LYS A 52 12.95 10.63 -14.69
N THR A 53 11.65 10.43 -14.91
CA THR A 53 10.66 10.21 -13.86
C THR A 53 10.82 8.83 -13.24
N ALA A 54 10.34 8.64 -12.01
CA ALA A 54 10.36 7.34 -11.35
C ALA A 54 9.54 6.30 -12.13
N THR A 55 9.96 5.04 -12.06
CA THR A 55 9.29 3.92 -12.74
C THR A 55 7.89 3.66 -12.18
N SER A 56 7.69 3.96 -10.89
CA SER A 56 6.42 3.84 -10.19
C SER A 56 5.40 4.91 -10.61
N ASP A 57 5.85 6.12 -11.01
CA ASP A 57 4.98 7.24 -11.36
C ASP A 57 4.66 7.21 -12.86
N TRP A 58 3.58 6.55 -13.23
CA TRP A 58 3.21 6.35 -14.62
C TRP A 58 2.12 7.32 -15.11
N MET A 59 1.29 7.87 -14.20
CA MET A 59 0.28 8.87 -14.55
C MET A 59 0.91 10.23 -14.84
N GLU A 60 0.38 10.96 -15.82
CA GLU A 60 0.86 12.30 -16.16
C GLU A 60 0.71 13.30 -15.00
N ILE A 61 -0.36 13.18 -14.22
CA ILE A 61 -0.57 14.02 -13.04
C ILE A 61 0.46 13.73 -11.93
N GLU A 62 0.91 12.49 -11.77
CA GLU A 62 1.98 12.11 -10.84
C GLU A 62 3.31 12.76 -11.23
N LYS A 63 3.64 12.69 -12.54
CA LYS A 63 4.85 13.30 -13.10
C LYS A 63 4.86 14.83 -12.96
N GLN A 64 3.72 15.46 -13.21
CA GLN A 64 3.58 16.93 -13.11
C GLN A 64 3.69 17.41 -11.67
N ARG A 65 3.13 16.68 -10.72
CA ARG A 65 3.11 17.06 -9.31
C ARG A 65 4.26 16.49 -8.48
N GLY A 66 4.94 15.45 -8.97
CA GLY A 66 6.03 14.77 -8.29
C GLY A 66 5.58 14.01 -7.05
N ILE A 67 4.33 13.50 -7.05
CA ILE A 67 3.75 12.69 -5.97
C ILE A 67 3.02 11.49 -6.58
N SER A 68 3.15 10.32 -5.96
CA SER A 68 2.38 9.14 -6.33
C SER A 68 0.92 9.28 -5.87
N VAL A 69 -0.01 9.04 -6.77
CA VAL A 69 -1.46 9.17 -6.56
C VAL A 69 -2.11 7.80 -6.38
N ALA A 70 -1.55 6.78 -7.01
CA ALA A 70 -2.06 5.42 -6.98
C ALA A 70 -0.94 4.41 -6.72
N THR A 71 -1.29 3.26 -6.12
CA THR A 71 -0.35 2.15 -5.94
C THR A 71 0.11 1.59 -7.28
N SER A 72 1.41 1.44 -7.44
CA SER A 72 2.03 0.74 -8.56
C SER A 72 2.40 -0.68 -8.17
N VAL A 73 2.07 -1.65 -9.04
CA VAL A 73 2.43 -3.05 -8.87
C VAL A 73 3.62 -3.37 -9.77
N MET A 74 4.69 -3.90 -9.20
CA MET A 74 5.92 -4.21 -9.92
C MET A 74 6.49 -5.53 -9.43
N GLY A 75 7.11 -6.30 -10.31
CA GLY A 75 7.75 -7.57 -9.97
C GLY A 75 9.16 -7.68 -10.53
N PHE A 76 10.00 -8.48 -9.87
CA PHE A 76 11.32 -8.87 -10.32
C PHE A 76 11.77 -10.16 -9.66
N ASN A 77 12.83 -10.78 -10.19
CA ASN A 77 13.48 -11.91 -9.55
C ASN A 77 14.73 -11.42 -8.81
N TYR A 78 14.99 -11.99 -7.62
CA TYR A 78 16.20 -11.75 -6.85
C TYR A 78 16.71 -13.06 -6.27
N GLY A 79 17.85 -13.54 -6.78
CA GLY A 79 18.28 -14.92 -6.53
C GLY A 79 17.19 -15.92 -6.94
N ASP A 80 16.83 -16.82 -6.05
CA ASP A 80 15.79 -17.82 -6.27
C ASP A 80 14.37 -17.29 -5.96
N TYR A 81 14.25 -16.05 -5.48
CA TYR A 81 12.99 -15.46 -5.06
C TYR A 81 12.31 -14.68 -6.18
N LYS A 82 10.99 -14.75 -6.22
CA LYS A 82 10.14 -13.89 -7.02
C LYS A 82 9.49 -12.84 -6.13
N ILE A 83 9.77 -11.59 -6.40
CA ILE A 83 9.39 -10.46 -5.57
C ILE A 83 8.29 -9.66 -6.25
N ASN A 84 7.23 -9.37 -5.51
CA ASN A 84 6.17 -8.46 -5.92
C ASN A 84 6.17 -7.24 -4.97
N ILE A 85 6.41 -6.06 -5.51
CA ILE A 85 6.38 -4.79 -4.78
C ILE A 85 5.10 -4.04 -5.12
N LEU A 86 4.44 -3.54 -4.09
CA LEU A 86 3.34 -2.61 -4.20
C LEU A 86 3.79 -1.26 -3.63
N ASP A 87 4.15 -0.34 -4.52
CA ASP A 87 4.57 1.02 -4.15
C ASP A 87 3.33 1.90 -3.96
N THR A 88 3.00 2.21 -2.70
CA THR A 88 1.77 2.90 -2.33
C THR A 88 1.92 4.42 -2.39
N PRO A 89 0.83 5.20 -2.54
CA PRO A 89 0.92 6.66 -2.37
C PRO A 89 1.32 7.00 -0.93
N GLY A 90 2.21 8.00 -0.77
CA GLY A 90 2.61 8.49 0.54
C GLY A 90 1.67 9.55 1.12
N HIS A 91 0.89 10.23 0.28
CA HIS A 91 0.04 11.34 0.71
C HIS A 91 -1.24 10.84 1.39
N GLN A 92 -1.63 11.48 2.49
CA GLN A 92 -2.79 11.08 3.30
C GLN A 92 -4.11 11.07 2.52
N ASP A 93 -4.27 11.91 1.51
CA ASP A 93 -5.47 11.98 0.68
C ASP A 93 -5.72 10.66 -0.08
N PHE A 94 -4.69 9.84 -0.28
CA PHE A 94 -4.78 8.53 -0.96
C PHE A 94 -4.65 7.34 -0.01
N ALA A 95 -4.88 7.56 1.28
CA ALA A 95 -4.74 6.51 2.30
C ALA A 95 -5.65 5.29 2.04
N GLU A 96 -6.84 5.47 1.49
CA GLU A 96 -7.74 4.36 1.17
C GLU A 96 -7.13 3.39 0.14
N ASP A 97 -6.42 3.91 -0.88
CA ASP A 97 -5.72 3.06 -1.85
C ASP A 97 -4.59 2.26 -1.17
N THR A 98 -3.88 2.91 -0.23
CA THR A 98 -2.87 2.25 0.58
C THR A 98 -3.49 1.17 1.47
N PHE A 99 -4.59 1.44 2.16
CA PHE A 99 -5.25 0.45 3.02
C PHE A 99 -5.71 -0.78 2.24
N ARG A 100 -6.30 -0.58 1.05
CA ARG A 100 -6.68 -1.69 0.16
C ARG A 100 -5.47 -2.49 -0.31
N THR A 101 -4.38 -1.81 -0.65
CA THR A 101 -3.13 -2.45 -1.04
C THR A 101 -2.57 -3.33 0.07
N LEU A 102 -2.65 -2.88 1.34
CA LEU A 102 -2.17 -3.65 2.49
C LEU A 102 -2.90 -4.99 2.70
N THR A 103 -4.08 -5.19 2.10
CA THR A 103 -4.74 -6.50 2.14
C THR A 103 -4.19 -7.51 1.14
N ALA A 104 -3.53 -7.03 0.10
CA ALA A 104 -2.97 -7.87 -0.95
C ALA A 104 -1.51 -8.29 -0.67
N VAL A 105 -0.91 -7.82 0.44
CA VAL A 105 0.49 -8.10 0.75
C VAL A 105 0.66 -9.00 1.97
N ASP A 106 1.78 -9.68 2.01
CA ASP A 106 2.12 -10.63 3.07
C ASP A 106 3.05 -10.00 4.12
N SER A 107 3.72 -8.89 3.78
CA SER A 107 4.58 -8.09 4.66
C SER A 107 4.65 -6.63 4.20
N VAL A 108 5.25 -5.76 5.01
CA VAL A 108 5.35 -4.32 4.76
C VAL A 108 6.74 -3.80 5.09
N ILE A 109 7.26 -2.90 4.26
CA ILE A 109 8.43 -2.08 4.59
C ILE A 109 7.96 -0.66 4.89
N ILE A 110 8.22 -0.17 6.10
CA ILE A 110 7.97 1.22 6.51
C ILE A 110 9.24 2.02 6.33
N VAL A 111 9.17 3.13 5.58
CA VAL A 111 10.30 4.05 5.41
C VAL A 111 10.10 5.25 6.32
N VAL A 112 11.09 5.50 7.18
CA VAL A 112 11.12 6.61 8.14
C VAL A 112 12.29 7.54 7.82
N ASP A 113 12.07 8.83 7.88
CA ASP A 113 13.12 9.85 7.70
C ASP A 113 13.91 10.03 9.02
N ALA A 114 15.21 9.82 9.01
CA ALA A 114 16.07 9.90 10.20
C ALA A 114 16.02 11.26 10.92
N ALA A 115 15.72 12.35 10.21
CA ALA A 115 15.59 13.67 10.81
C ALA A 115 14.20 13.93 11.40
N LYS A 116 13.14 13.37 10.78
CA LYS A 116 11.75 13.64 11.15
C LYS A 116 11.18 12.63 12.12
N GLY A 117 11.67 11.39 12.12
CA GLY A 117 11.13 10.29 12.92
C GLY A 117 9.74 9.82 12.46
N VAL A 118 8.89 9.45 13.43
CA VAL A 118 7.55 8.92 13.16
C VAL A 118 6.55 10.05 12.91
N GLU A 119 6.07 10.14 11.69
CA GLU A 119 5.09 11.15 11.27
C GLU A 119 3.66 10.59 11.28
N THR A 120 2.65 11.48 11.24
CA THR A 120 1.23 11.13 11.41
C THR A 120 0.76 10.02 10.46
N GLN A 121 1.17 10.04 9.19
CA GLN A 121 0.75 9.03 8.23
C GLN A 121 1.36 7.66 8.55
N THR A 122 2.59 7.62 9.02
CA THR A 122 3.27 6.39 9.45
C THR A 122 2.50 5.70 10.59
N ARG A 123 2.01 6.46 11.58
CA ARG A 123 1.18 5.92 12.68
C ARG A 123 -0.09 5.28 12.17
N ARG A 124 -0.84 5.99 11.30
CA ARG A 124 -2.11 5.49 10.74
C ARG A 124 -1.91 4.20 9.93
N LEU A 125 -0.85 4.13 9.14
CA LEU A 125 -0.54 2.95 8.33
C LEU A 125 -0.09 1.77 9.20
N MET A 126 0.67 2.03 10.25
CA MET A 126 1.07 1.00 11.20
C MET A 126 -0.12 0.44 11.97
N GLU A 127 -1.11 1.27 12.31
CA GLU A 127 -2.34 0.80 12.94
C GLU A 127 -3.05 -0.26 12.09
N VAL A 128 -3.14 -0.05 10.78
CA VAL A 128 -3.71 -1.04 9.84
C VAL A 128 -2.87 -2.32 9.80
N CYS A 129 -1.54 -2.20 9.74
CA CYS A 129 -0.65 -3.36 9.77
C CYS A 129 -0.85 -4.19 11.04
N ARG A 130 -0.95 -3.53 12.20
CA ARG A 130 -1.17 -4.17 13.50
C ARG A 130 -2.52 -4.87 13.59
N MET A 131 -3.62 -4.22 13.14
CA MET A 131 -4.95 -4.84 13.10
C MET A 131 -4.95 -6.15 12.31
N ARG A 132 -4.13 -6.25 11.28
CA ARG A 132 -4.00 -7.42 10.40
C ARG A 132 -2.87 -8.37 10.80
N LYS A 133 -2.11 -8.05 11.85
CA LYS A 133 -0.88 -8.76 12.23
C LYS A 133 0.06 -8.96 11.03
N THR A 134 0.21 -7.91 10.22
CA THR A 134 1.10 -7.94 9.06
C THR A 134 2.53 -7.70 9.53
N PRO A 135 3.49 -8.59 9.23
CA PRO A 135 4.90 -8.39 9.55
C PRO A 135 5.44 -7.11 8.93
N VAL A 136 6.17 -6.34 9.74
CA VAL A 136 6.69 -5.02 9.35
C VAL A 136 8.20 -4.99 9.51
N ILE A 137 8.90 -4.49 8.49
CA ILE A 137 10.31 -4.10 8.55
C ILE A 137 10.38 -2.58 8.47
N ILE A 138 11.26 -1.97 9.24
CA ILE A 138 11.45 -0.52 9.26
C ILE A 138 12.79 -0.17 8.61
N PHE A 139 12.78 0.76 7.67
CA PHE A 139 13.98 1.34 7.06
C PHE A 139 14.11 2.80 7.44
N VAL A 140 15.07 3.12 8.29
CA VAL A 140 15.43 4.49 8.68
C VAL A 140 16.34 5.06 7.60
N ASN A 141 15.77 5.95 6.80
CA ASN A 141 16.36 6.48 5.58
C ASN A 141 16.99 7.87 5.80
N LYS A 142 17.89 8.24 4.89
CA LYS A 142 18.57 9.55 4.82
C LYS A 142 19.65 9.74 5.86
N MET A 143 20.34 8.69 6.26
CA MET A 143 21.49 8.74 7.17
C MET A 143 22.65 9.61 6.65
N ASP A 144 22.66 9.91 5.34
CA ASP A 144 23.59 10.86 4.70
C ASP A 144 23.32 12.34 5.04
N ARG A 145 22.30 12.61 5.86
CA ARG A 145 21.94 13.95 6.35
C ARG A 145 21.98 13.97 7.87
N GLU A 146 22.13 15.18 8.42
CA GLU A 146 21.97 15.38 9.86
C GLU A 146 20.56 14.93 10.29
N GLY A 147 20.50 14.11 11.31
CA GLY A 147 19.29 13.51 11.83
C GLY A 147 19.33 13.41 13.35
N ARG A 148 18.41 12.64 13.89
CA ARG A 148 18.30 12.36 15.33
C ARG A 148 19.19 11.18 15.70
N ASP A 149 19.52 11.08 16.98
CA ASP A 149 20.27 9.93 17.49
C ASP A 149 19.54 8.61 17.16
N PRO A 150 20.23 7.55 16.72
CA PRO A 150 19.61 6.27 16.38
C PRO A 150 18.84 5.63 17.55
N PHE A 151 19.32 5.73 18.79
CA PHE A 151 18.58 5.21 19.95
C PHE A 151 17.29 5.99 20.20
N ASP A 152 17.33 7.34 20.08
CA ASP A 152 16.11 8.17 20.17
C ASP A 152 15.07 7.79 19.11
N ILE A 153 15.54 7.43 17.90
CA ILE A 153 14.65 6.95 16.83
C ILE A 153 14.04 5.61 17.20
N LEU A 154 14.81 4.66 17.71
CA LEU A 154 14.30 3.35 18.14
C LEU A 154 13.24 3.50 19.24
N ASP A 155 13.50 4.32 20.26
CA ASP A 155 12.55 4.60 21.34
C ASP A 155 11.25 5.21 20.82
N GLU A 156 11.35 6.15 19.88
CA GLU A 156 10.17 6.74 19.24
C GLU A 156 9.39 5.72 18.41
N LEU A 157 10.08 4.87 17.65
CA LEU A 157 9.45 3.80 16.87
C LEU A 157 8.63 2.86 17.77
N GLU A 158 9.20 2.39 18.88
CA GLU A 158 8.49 1.53 19.83
C GLU A 158 7.27 2.22 20.43
N LYS A 159 7.46 3.44 20.92
CA LYS A 159 6.41 4.21 21.58
C LYS A 159 5.28 4.60 20.64
N GLU A 160 5.60 5.15 19.48
CA GLU A 160 4.63 5.74 18.57
C GLU A 160 3.96 4.69 17.66
N LEU A 161 4.69 3.63 17.29
CA LEU A 161 4.15 2.55 16.47
C LEU A 161 3.59 1.38 17.30
N GLN A 162 3.84 1.36 18.61
CA GLN A 162 3.38 0.32 19.54
C GLN A 162 3.76 -1.09 19.07
N ILE A 163 5.02 -1.27 18.72
CA ILE A 163 5.63 -2.53 18.28
C ILE A 163 7.04 -2.61 18.87
N ASN A 164 7.49 -3.79 19.28
CA ASN A 164 8.87 -3.98 19.67
C ASN A 164 9.78 -3.80 18.45
N VAL A 165 10.94 -3.15 18.60
CA VAL A 165 11.90 -3.03 17.50
C VAL A 165 13.18 -3.83 17.79
N ARG A 166 13.84 -4.26 16.71
CA ARG A 166 15.15 -4.95 16.77
C ARG A 166 16.07 -4.37 15.70
N PRO A 167 17.12 -3.61 16.07
CA PRO A 167 18.08 -3.15 15.10
C PRO A 167 18.86 -4.33 14.51
N LEU A 168 18.78 -4.53 13.20
CA LEU A 168 19.55 -5.52 12.46
C LEU A 168 20.71 -4.90 11.68
N SER A 169 20.78 -3.59 11.60
CA SER A 169 21.95 -2.84 11.20
C SER A 169 22.15 -1.61 12.09
N TRP A 170 23.39 -1.11 12.20
CA TRP A 170 23.69 0.05 13.01
C TRP A 170 24.53 1.07 12.24
N PRO A 171 24.17 2.35 12.23
CA PRO A 171 24.90 3.36 11.48
C PRO A 171 26.20 3.79 12.17
N ILE A 172 27.24 4.00 11.39
CA ILE A 172 28.51 4.55 11.84
C ILE A 172 28.51 6.04 11.51
N ASN A 173 28.13 6.85 12.50
CA ASN A 173 27.82 8.27 12.35
C ASN A 173 26.65 8.58 11.42
N MET A 174 26.43 9.86 11.16
CA MET A 174 25.41 10.37 10.24
C MET A 174 25.82 11.69 9.61
N GLY A 175 25.03 12.15 8.64
CA GLY A 175 25.28 13.41 7.94
C GLY A 175 26.59 13.39 7.18
N ALA A 176 27.35 14.45 7.27
CA ALA A 176 28.66 14.58 6.61
C ALA A 176 29.70 13.58 7.12
N ARG A 177 29.50 13.02 8.32
CA ARG A 177 30.39 12.04 8.96
C ARG A 177 29.92 10.60 8.79
N PHE A 178 28.84 10.36 8.07
CA PHE A 178 28.32 9.02 7.82
C PHE A 178 29.36 8.17 7.09
N LYS A 179 29.81 7.09 7.71
CA LYS A 179 30.87 6.21 7.19
C LYS A 179 30.34 4.88 6.67
N GLY A 180 29.19 4.44 7.16
CA GLY A 180 28.61 3.17 6.79
C GLY A 180 27.62 2.64 7.80
N VAL A 181 27.27 1.37 7.65
CA VAL A 181 26.49 0.61 8.64
C VAL A 181 27.23 -0.70 8.98
N TYR A 182 27.06 -1.13 10.22
CA TYR A 182 27.38 -2.47 10.62
C TYR A 182 26.12 -3.32 10.59
N ASN A 183 26.13 -4.39 9.79
CA ASN A 183 25.03 -5.37 9.74
C ASN A 183 25.16 -6.33 10.92
N ILE A 184 24.30 -6.17 11.93
CA ILE A 184 24.30 -6.97 13.16
C ILE A 184 23.86 -8.41 12.85
N TYR A 185 22.87 -8.58 11.96
CA TYR A 185 22.27 -9.87 11.64
C TYR A 185 23.24 -10.81 10.91
N GLU A 186 24.04 -10.27 10.01
CA GLU A 186 24.98 -11.06 9.18
C GLU A 186 26.45 -10.81 9.52
N GLN A 187 26.73 -10.01 10.55
CA GLN A 187 28.08 -9.67 11.02
C GLN A 187 28.99 -9.15 9.90
N GLY A 188 28.65 -8.00 9.34
CA GLY A 188 29.39 -7.42 8.23
C GLY A 188 29.40 -5.89 8.27
N LEU A 189 30.49 -5.32 7.79
CA LEU A 189 30.67 -3.87 7.68
C LEU A 189 30.45 -3.42 6.24
N ASP A 190 29.51 -2.52 6.04
CA ASP A 190 29.24 -1.88 4.77
C ASP A 190 29.71 -0.44 4.81
N LEU A 191 30.76 -0.13 4.06
CA LEU A 191 31.34 1.21 4.03
C LEU A 191 30.63 2.12 3.04
N PHE A 192 30.33 3.33 3.48
CA PHE A 192 29.69 4.35 2.65
C PHE A 192 30.67 4.96 1.66
N THR A 193 30.40 4.78 0.39
CA THR A 193 31.07 5.52 -0.69
C THR A 193 30.02 6.40 -1.37
N PRO A 194 30.20 7.74 -1.38
CA PRO A 194 29.26 8.65 -2.01
C PRO A 194 29.12 8.37 -3.50
N SER A 195 28.19 7.51 -3.87
CA SER A 195 27.90 7.15 -5.26
C SER A 195 26.41 6.90 -5.44
N LYS A 196 25.83 7.49 -6.49
CA LYS A 196 24.43 7.27 -6.86
C LYS A 196 24.21 5.96 -7.62
N GLN A 197 25.25 5.26 -8.00
CA GLN A 197 25.19 4.14 -8.94
C GLN A 197 26.03 2.91 -8.53
N THR A 198 26.94 3.06 -7.58
CA THR A 198 27.83 1.96 -7.19
C THR A 198 27.34 1.31 -5.91
N VAL A 199 27.26 -0.01 -5.92
CA VAL A 199 27.03 -0.82 -4.72
C VAL A 199 28.36 -0.84 -3.96
N SER A 200 28.37 -0.51 -2.66
CA SER A 200 29.52 -0.72 -1.80
C SER A 200 29.82 -2.22 -1.69
N GLU A 201 31.09 -2.59 -1.72
CA GLU A 201 31.49 -3.95 -1.39
C GLU A 201 31.35 -4.14 0.13
N ARG A 202 30.69 -5.21 0.52
CA ARG A 202 30.58 -5.62 1.92
C ARG A 202 31.89 -6.24 2.36
N ILE A 203 32.36 -5.84 3.52
CA ILE A 203 33.53 -6.42 4.19
C ILE A 203 33.00 -7.32 5.30
N GLU A 204 33.24 -8.63 5.19
CA GLU A 204 32.89 -9.57 6.25
C GLU A 204 33.81 -9.34 7.45
N ILE A 205 33.23 -8.99 8.59
CA ILE A 205 33.93 -8.75 9.86
C ILE A 205 33.34 -9.69 10.89
N SER A 206 34.04 -10.75 11.17
CA SER A 206 33.64 -11.75 12.17
C SER A 206 33.78 -11.25 13.63
N ASP A 207 34.62 -10.24 13.85
CA ASP A 207 34.87 -9.67 15.17
C ASP A 207 35.02 -8.15 15.08
N VAL A 208 34.02 -7.42 15.62
CA VAL A 208 34.01 -5.94 15.66
C VAL A 208 35.14 -5.39 16.52
N SER A 209 35.72 -6.18 17.44
CA SER A 209 36.87 -5.78 18.25
C SER A 209 38.20 -5.81 17.48
N SER A 210 38.22 -6.36 16.25
CA SER A 210 39.39 -6.40 15.38
C SER A 210 39.95 -5.02 15.10
N PRO A 211 41.30 -4.83 15.14
CA PRO A 211 41.98 -3.60 14.72
C PRO A 211 41.68 -3.19 13.27
N GLU A 212 41.25 -4.11 12.42
CA GLU A 212 40.83 -3.84 11.04
C GLU A 212 39.68 -2.84 10.97
N VAL A 213 38.72 -2.90 11.93
CA VAL A 213 37.62 -1.94 12.02
C VAL A 213 38.14 -0.53 12.29
N ASP A 214 39.15 -0.40 13.17
CA ASP A 214 39.80 0.90 13.47
C ASP A 214 40.48 1.48 12.23
N GLU A 215 41.09 0.65 11.39
CA GLU A 215 41.72 1.11 10.14
C GLU A 215 40.67 1.54 9.10
N LEU A 216 39.52 0.87 9.03
CA LEU A 216 38.46 1.12 8.05
C LEU A 216 37.62 2.36 8.38
N VAL A 217 37.20 2.51 9.65
CA VAL A 217 36.29 3.58 10.05
C VAL A 217 36.95 4.66 10.94
N GLY A 218 38.18 4.44 11.41
CA GLY A 218 38.88 5.25 12.36
C GLY A 218 38.62 4.86 13.81
N ALA A 219 39.65 4.99 14.66
CA ALA A 219 39.63 4.47 16.04
C ALA A 219 38.50 5.06 16.92
N GLU A 220 38.15 6.34 16.75
CA GLU A 220 37.08 7.00 17.50
C GLU A 220 35.71 6.43 17.15
N ASP A 221 35.42 6.29 15.85
CA ASP A 221 34.14 5.76 15.36
C ASP A 221 34.01 4.26 15.60
N ALA A 222 35.11 3.51 15.52
CA ALA A 222 35.15 2.09 15.88
C ALA A 222 34.88 1.87 17.37
N ALA A 223 35.47 2.69 18.24
CA ALA A 223 35.21 2.63 19.69
C ALA A 223 33.72 2.93 20.00
N LYS A 224 33.17 3.97 19.37
CA LYS A 224 31.75 4.29 19.54
C LYS A 224 30.84 3.17 19.01
N LEU A 225 31.15 2.58 17.85
CA LEU A 225 30.39 1.45 17.32
C LEU A 225 30.36 0.27 18.31
N ARG A 226 31.51 -0.07 18.93
CA ARG A 226 31.58 -1.15 19.92
C ARG A 226 30.72 -0.84 21.16
N GLU A 227 30.79 0.40 21.66
CA GLU A 227 29.95 0.85 22.79
C GLU A 227 28.46 0.76 22.45
N ASP A 228 28.06 1.24 21.26
CA ASP A 228 26.68 1.20 20.81
C ASP A 228 26.19 -0.24 20.66
N LEU A 229 27.00 -1.16 20.11
CA LEU A 229 26.66 -2.59 19.98
C LEU A 229 26.51 -3.29 21.33
N GLU A 230 27.38 -2.98 22.30
CA GLU A 230 27.25 -3.50 23.68
C GLU A 230 25.96 -3.02 24.34
N LEU A 231 25.57 -1.78 24.11
CA LEU A 231 24.28 -1.24 24.57
C LEU A 231 23.09 -1.97 23.89
N ILE A 232 23.16 -2.20 22.57
CA ILE A 232 22.13 -2.92 21.85
C ILE A 232 21.96 -4.34 22.40
N GLU A 233 23.04 -5.09 22.60
CA GLU A 233 23.02 -6.43 23.17
C GLU A 233 22.44 -6.44 24.60
N GLY A 234 22.70 -5.38 25.36
CA GLY A 234 22.19 -5.24 26.74
C GLY A 234 20.71 -4.85 26.85
N VAL A 235 20.21 -4.11 25.86
CA VAL A 235 18.84 -3.53 25.88
C VAL A 235 17.85 -4.37 25.05
N TYR A 236 18.26 -4.82 23.88
CA TYR A 236 17.39 -5.52 22.94
C TYR A 236 17.65 -7.04 23.00
N PRO A 237 16.60 -7.88 23.14
CA PRO A 237 16.73 -9.32 22.98
C PRO A 237 17.23 -9.69 21.57
N GLU A 238 17.77 -10.90 21.43
CA GLU A 238 18.10 -11.45 20.13
C GLU A 238 16.87 -11.45 19.19
N PHE A 239 17.10 -11.21 17.89
CA PHE A 239 16.02 -11.16 16.92
C PHE A 239 15.43 -12.54 16.68
N ASP A 240 14.13 -12.66 16.92
CA ASP A 240 13.34 -13.86 16.65
C ASP A 240 12.44 -13.66 15.42
N VAL A 241 12.62 -14.53 14.42
CA VAL A 241 11.84 -14.52 13.18
C VAL A 241 10.38 -14.85 13.44
N GLU A 242 10.04 -15.70 14.40
CA GLU A 242 8.65 -16.05 14.72
C GLU A 242 7.90 -14.86 15.33
N GLU A 243 8.52 -14.06 16.19
CA GLU A 243 7.96 -12.82 16.70
C GLU A 243 7.72 -11.79 15.58
N TYR A 244 8.64 -11.70 14.63
CA TYR A 244 8.46 -10.86 13.45
C TYR A 244 7.28 -11.34 12.59
N LEU A 245 7.19 -12.64 12.30
CA LEU A 245 6.09 -13.22 11.51
C LEU A 245 4.74 -13.10 12.20
N ALA A 246 4.71 -13.07 13.53
CA ALA A 246 3.51 -12.80 14.32
C ALA A 246 3.07 -11.33 14.29
N GLY A 247 3.96 -10.41 13.87
CA GLY A 247 3.73 -8.97 13.86
C GLY A 247 3.94 -8.29 15.21
N ASP A 248 4.67 -8.93 16.12
CA ASP A 248 4.96 -8.43 17.47
C ASP A 248 6.28 -7.66 17.54
N THR A 249 7.21 -7.96 16.63
CA THR A 249 8.54 -7.34 16.54
C THR A 249 8.82 -6.87 15.11
N ALA A 250 9.43 -5.69 14.97
CA ALA A 250 9.86 -5.11 13.71
C ALA A 250 11.39 -4.99 13.64
N PRO A 251 12.07 -5.68 12.71
CA PRO A 251 13.48 -5.42 12.44
C PRO A 251 13.68 -4.03 11.84
N VAL A 252 14.76 -3.36 12.27
CA VAL A 252 15.11 -1.99 11.83
C VAL A 252 16.43 -1.99 11.10
N PHE A 253 16.44 -1.36 9.92
CA PHE A 253 17.61 -1.11 9.11
C PHE A 253 17.85 0.38 8.94
N PHE A 254 19.11 0.79 8.88
CA PHE A 254 19.52 2.16 8.64
C PHE A 254 20.22 2.30 7.29
N GLY A 255 20.02 3.42 6.59
CA GLY A 255 20.67 3.62 5.31
C GLY A 255 20.34 4.93 4.61
N SER A 256 20.74 5.03 3.35
CA SER A 256 20.44 6.14 2.44
C SER A 256 20.02 5.60 1.09
N ALA A 257 18.72 5.56 0.83
CA ALA A 257 18.18 5.11 -0.45
C ALA A 257 18.72 5.96 -1.63
N LEU A 258 18.89 7.27 -1.45
CA LEU A 258 19.43 8.15 -2.49
C LEU A 258 20.82 7.70 -2.94
N ASN A 259 21.68 7.34 -2.00
CA ASN A 259 23.05 6.91 -2.25
C ASN A 259 23.18 5.39 -2.44
N THR A 260 22.06 4.67 -2.52
CA THR A 260 22.03 3.19 -2.72
C THR A 260 22.71 2.43 -1.57
N PHE A 261 22.62 2.95 -0.34
CA PHE A 261 23.34 2.43 0.80
C PHE A 261 22.41 1.82 1.85
N GLY A 262 22.76 0.66 2.41
CA GLY A 262 21.91 -0.10 3.34
C GLY A 262 20.69 -0.77 2.69
N VAL A 263 20.50 -0.59 1.38
CA VAL A 263 19.34 -1.11 0.64
C VAL A 263 19.52 -2.56 0.24
N LYS A 264 20.76 -2.94 -0.13
CA LYS A 264 21.07 -4.32 -0.48
C LYS A 264 20.96 -5.21 0.75
N GLU A 265 21.47 -4.76 1.88
CA GLU A 265 21.43 -5.44 3.18
C GLU A 265 19.99 -5.65 3.63
N LEU A 266 19.15 -4.61 3.49
CA LEU A 266 17.70 -4.72 3.70
C LEU A 266 17.10 -5.82 2.80
N LEU A 267 17.40 -5.82 1.50
CA LEU A 267 16.84 -6.77 0.55
C LEU A 267 17.32 -8.21 0.81
N ASP A 268 18.61 -8.39 1.07
CA ASP A 268 19.20 -9.70 1.37
C ASP A 268 18.61 -10.33 2.64
N CYS A 269 18.42 -9.54 3.69
CA CYS A 269 17.74 -9.97 4.90
C CYS A 269 16.25 -10.21 4.64
N PHE A 270 15.58 -9.26 3.96
CA PHE A 270 14.15 -9.35 3.67
C PHE A 270 13.77 -10.66 3.00
N VAL A 271 14.47 -11.10 1.95
CA VAL A 271 14.11 -12.33 1.23
C VAL A 271 14.25 -13.58 2.10
N LYS A 272 15.11 -13.54 3.14
CA LYS A 272 15.32 -14.66 4.07
C LYS A 272 14.24 -14.73 5.15
N ILE A 273 13.86 -13.57 5.75
CA ILE A 273 12.96 -13.53 6.91
C ILE A 273 11.50 -13.25 6.55
N ALA A 274 11.23 -12.56 5.44
CA ALA A 274 9.87 -12.22 5.05
C ALA A 274 9.02 -13.46 4.78
N PRO A 275 7.73 -13.44 5.13
CA PRO A 275 6.86 -14.60 4.93
C PRO A 275 6.70 -14.94 3.45
N ALA A 276 6.56 -16.21 3.17
CA ALA A 276 5.89 -16.70 1.98
C ALA A 276 4.40 -16.28 2.03
N PRO A 277 3.62 -16.43 0.95
CA PRO A 277 2.20 -16.13 0.95
C PRO A 277 1.48 -16.71 2.16
N ARG A 278 0.68 -15.85 2.83
CA ARG A 278 0.01 -16.18 4.09
C ARG A 278 -1.43 -16.63 3.87
N PRO A 279 -2.02 -17.42 4.78
CA PRO A 279 -3.44 -17.72 4.78
C PRO A 279 -4.28 -16.43 4.86
N ILE A 280 -5.39 -16.40 4.13
CA ILE A 280 -6.29 -15.24 4.06
C ILE A 280 -7.69 -15.64 4.52
N GLU A 281 -8.30 -14.82 5.37
CA GLU A 281 -9.67 -15.05 5.83
C GLU A 281 -10.70 -14.71 4.76
N ALA A 282 -11.60 -15.63 4.53
CA ALA A 282 -12.85 -15.40 3.82
C ALA A 282 -14.03 -15.49 4.80
N VAL A 283 -15.23 -15.14 4.35
CA VAL A 283 -16.44 -15.22 5.17
C VAL A 283 -16.73 -16.68 5.55
N GLU A 284 -16.56 -17.59 4.60
CA GLU A 284 -16.90 -18.99 4.75
C GLU A 284 -15.81 -19.82 5.44
N ARG A 285 -14.53 -19.46 5.24
CA ARG A 285 -13.40 -20.23 5.75
C ARG A 285 -12.06 -19.46 5.63
N VAL A 286 -11.01 -19.99 6.23
CA VAL A 286 -9.64 -19.56 5.94
C VAL A 286 -9.13 -20.25 4.68
N VAL A 287 -8.62 -19.49 3.74
CA VAL A 287 -7.97 -19.97 2.51
C VAL A 287 -6.48 -20.11 2.75
N ARG A 288 -5.92 -21.28 2.47
CA ARG A 288 -4.49 -21.56 2.60
C ARG A 288 -3.82 -21.58 1.25
N PRO A 289 -2.61 -21.01 1.11
CA PRO A 289 -1.89 -20.96 -0.18
C PRO A 289 -1.65 -22.34 -0.80
N GLU A 290 -1.46 -23.37 0.00
CA GLU A 290 -1.13 -24.74 -0.42
C GLU A 290 -2.32 -25.51 -1.00
N GLU A 291 -3.54 -24.96 -0.94
CA GLU A 291 -4.73 -25.59 -1.50
C GLU A 291 -4.63 -25.67 -3.02
N GLU A 292 -5.05 -26.80 -3.60
CA GLU A 292 -5.00 -27.01 -5.06
C GLU A 292 -6.05 -26.19 -5.82
N GLY A 293 -7.17 -25.85 -5.17
CA GLY A 293 -8.25 -25.06 -5.74
C GLY A 293 -7.82 -23.61 -5.91
N PHE A 294 -7.97 -23.09 -7.13
CA PHE A 294 -7.66 -21.69 -7.41
C PHE A 294 -8.63 -20.75 -6.70
N THR A 295 -8.09 -19.78 -6.00
CA THR A 295 -8.83 -18.63 -5.47
C THR A 295 -8.00 -17.35 -5.60
N GLY A 296 -8.70 -16.21 -5.77
CA GLY A 296 -8.09 -14.89 -5.78
C GLY A 296 -9.14 -13.80 -5.63
N PHE A 297 -8.70 -12.60 -5.28
CA PHE A 297 -9.59 -11.45 -5.15
C PHE A 297 -9.03 -10.19 -5.80
N VAL A 298 -9.94 -9.33 -6.24
CA VAL A 298 -9.64 -8.03 -6.83
C VAL A 298 -9.43 -7.01 -5.71
N PHE A 299 -8.22 -6.53 -5.52
CA PHE A 299 -7.93 -5.49 -4.52
C PHE A 299 -7.84 -4.09 -5.11
N LYS A 300 -7.65 -3.99 -6.43
CA LYS A 300 -7.48 -2.72 -7.13
C LYS A 300 -7.99 -2.81 -8.56
N ILE A 301 -8.52 -1.70 -9.06
CA ILE A 301 -8.89 -1.51 -10.47
C ILE A 301 -8.22 -0.23 -10.98
N HIS A 302 -7.73 -0.27 -12.20
CA HIS A 302 -7.19 0.88 -12.90
C HIS A 302 -7.89 1.04 -14.24
N ALA A 303 -8.52 2.19 -14.47
CA ALA A 303 -9.06 2.55 -15.77
C ALA A 303 -8.04 3.34 -16.59
N ASN A 304 -8.16 3.23 -17.92
CA ASN A 304 -7.45 4.06 -18.89
C ASN A 304 -5.90 4.08 -18.75
N MET A 305 -5.29 2.96 -18.38
CA MET A 305 -3.82 2.84 -18.37
C MET A 305 -3.20 3.09 -19.75
N ASP A 306 -3.95 2.87 -20.83
CA ASP A 306 -3.59 3.25 -22.18
C ASP A 306 -4.58 4.30 -22.69
N PRO A 307 -4.15 5.54 -22.98
CA PRO A 307 -5.01 6.59 -23.49
C PRO A 307 -5.74 6.23 -24.79
N ASN A 308 -5.19 5.30 -25.58
CA ASN A 308 -5.76 4.86 -26.84
C ASN A 308 -6.77 3.72 -26.68
N HIS A 309 -6.73 3.00 -25.57
CA HIS A 309 -7.60 1.87 -25.28
C HIS A 309 -8.33 2.09 -23.96
N ARG A 310 -9.65 2.31 -24.04
CA ARG A 310 -10.53 2.52 -22.87
C ARG A 310 -10.79 1.20 -22.12
N SER A 311 -9.74 0.51 -21.71
CA SER A 311 -9.80 -0.72 -20.93
C SER A 311 -9.42 -0.47 -19.48
N CYS A 312 -10.14 -1.09 -18.57
CA CYS A 312 -9.74 -1.19 -17.17
C CYS A 312 -8.82 -2.41 -16.98
N ILE A 313 -8.01 -2.37 -15.94
CA ILE A 313 -7.26 -3.54 -15.47
C ILE A 313 -7.65 -3.79 -14.03
N ALA A 314 -8.18 -4.99 -13.76
CA ALA A 314 -8.42 -5.48 -12.41
C ALA A 314 -7.17 -6.22 -11.91
N PHE A 315 -6.64 -5.81 -10.77
CA PHE A 315 -5.50 -6.46 -10.13
C PHE A 315 -6.00 -7.51 -9.14
N VAL A 316 -5.67 -8.75 -9.43
CA VAL A 316 -6.06 -9.93 -8.67
C VAL A 316 -4.88 -10.47 -7.89
N LYS A 317 -5.00 -10.55 -6.56
CA LYS A 317 -4.09 -11.30 -5.69
C LYS A 317 -4.46 -12.78 -5.80
N ILE A 318 -3.50 -13.64 -6.12
CA ILE A 318 -3.68 -15.08 -6.09
C ILE A 318 -3.51 -15.57 -4.65
N CYS A 319 -4.52 -16.25 -4.11
CA CYS A 319 -4.55 -16.68 -2.70
C CYS A 319 -4.27 -18.16 -2.54
N SER A 320 -4.77 -19.01 -3.44
CA SER A 320 -4.52 -20.45 -3.44
C SER A 320 -4.52 -21.03 -4.85
N GLY A 321 -3.97 -22.20 -4.99
CA GLY A 321 -3.93 -22.95 -6.24
C GLY A 321 -3.09 -22.27 -7.32
N LYS A 322 -3.33 -22.65 -8.56
CA LYS A 322 -2.65 -22.15 -9.73
C LYS A 322 -3.61 -21.41 -10.64
N PHE A 323 -3.30 -20.18 -10.99
CA PHE A 323 -3.97 -19.45 -12.06
C PHE A 323 -3.35 -19.85 -13.40
N GLU A 324 -4.16 -20.16 -14.39
CA GLU A 324 -3.73 -20.51 -15.73
C GLU A 324 -4.50 -19.68 -16.77
N ARG A 325 -3.79 -19.21 -17.77
CA ARG A 325 -4.35 -18.49 -18.90
C ARG A 325 -5.31 -19.36 -19.67
N ASN A 326 -6.40 -18.78 -20.16
CA ASN A 326 -7.43 -19.48 -20.95
C ASN A 326 -8.20 -20.60 -20.22
N VAL A 327 -8.10 -20.67 -18.89
CA VAL A 327 -8.95 -21.52 -18.06
C VAL A 327 -10.20 -20.74 -17.62
N ASN A 328 -11.29 -21.43 -17.38
CA ASN A 328 -12.54 -20.83 -16.89
C ASN A 328 -12.51 -20.71 -15.37
N TYR A 329 -12.77 -19.52 -14.87
CA TYR A 329 -12.89 -19.22 -13.45
C TYR A 329 -14.26 -18.65 -13.14
N ARG A 330 -14.80 -18.99 -11.97
CA ARG A 330 -16.06 -18.44 -11.48
C ARG A 330 -15.83 -17.04 -10.91
N HIS A 331 -16.53 -16.07 -11.46
CA HIS A 331 -16.69 -14.75 -10.85
C HIS A 331 -17.87 -14.83 -9.88
N VAL A 332 -17.59 -14.85 -8.58
CA VAL A 332 -18.57 -15.22 -7.54
C VAL A 332 -19.75 -14.26 -7.53
N ARG A 333 -19.52 -12.94 -7.46
CA ARG A 333 -20.60 -11.93 -7.41
C ARG A 333 -21.54 -11.98 -8.62
N ASN A 334 -21.02 -12.22 -9.82
CA ASN A 334 -21.83 -12.24 -11.04
C ASN A 334 -22.34 -13.64 -11.41
N GLU A 335 -21.94 -14.67 -10.66
CA GLU A 335 -22.26 -16.08 -10.88
C GLU A 335 -21.91 -16.59 -12.30
N LYS A 336 -20.91 -15.99 -12.93
CA LYS A 336 -20.49 -16.28 -14.31
C LYS A 336 -19.13 -16.93 -14.36
N MET A 337 -18.99 -17.85 -15.31
CA MET A 337 -17.67 -18.36 -15.69
C MET A 337 -17.00 -17.39 -16.64
N MET A 338 -15.77 -16.99 -16.32
CA MET A 338 -14.97 -16.06 -17.12
C MET A 338 -13.66 -16.72 -17.54
N ARG A 339 -13.20 -16.37 -18.73
CA ARG A 339 -11.95 -16.86 -19.31
C ARG A 339 -11.07 -15.68 -19.69
N PHE A 340 -9.79 -15.74 -19.32
CA PHE A 340 -8.87 -14.64 -19.51
C PHE A 340 -7.81 -14.99 -20.57
N ALA A 341 -7.84 -14.29 -21.70
CA ALA A 341 -6.93 -14.53 -22.83
C ALA A 341 -5.61 -13.77 -22.72
N ALA A 342 -5.60 -12.64 -22.01
CA ALA A 342 -4.44 -11.77 -21.91
C ALA A 342 -4.21 -11.26 -20.47
N PRO A 343 -4.09 -12.17 -19.47
CA PRO A 343 -3.70 -11.75 -18.14
C PRO A 343 -2.27 -11.23 -18.17
N THR A 344 -1.96 -10.20 -17.39
CA THR A 344 -0.67 -9.52 -17.42
C THR A 344 -0.01 -9.52 -16.05
N ALA A 345 1.32 -9.69 -16.03
CA ALA A 345 2.14 -9.31 -14.90
C ALA A 345 2.94 -8.04 -15.25
N PHE A 346 3.31 -7.32 -14.22
CA PHE A 346 4.04 -6.06 -14.34
C PHE A 346 5.48 -6.29 -13.89
N MET A 347 6.39 -6.40 -14.86
CA MET A 347 7.83 -6.47 -14.64
C MET A 347 8.40 -5.05 -14.87
N ALA A 348 8.58 -4.31 -13.80
CA ALA A 348 8.88 -2.88 -13.84
C ALA A 348 7.86 -2.12 -14.72
N GLN A 349 8.28 -1.48 -15.83
CA GLN A 349 7.39 -0.76 -16.75
C GLN A 349 6.77 -1.64 -17.85
N LYS A 350 7.19 -2.91 -17.96
CA LYS A 350 6.76 -3.79 -19.04
C LYS A 350 5.58 -4.65 -18.59
N LYS A 351 4.52 -4.65 -19.40
CA LYS A 351 3.40 -5.59 -19.29
C LYS A 351 3.75 -6.86 -20.03
N ASN A 352 3.82 -7.97 -19.36
CA ASN A 352 4.04 -9.28 -19.96
C ASN A 352 2.79 -10.14 -19.80
N ILE A 353 2.41 -10.84 -20.84
CA ILE A 353 1.32 -11.84 -20.73
C ILE A 353 1.82 -12.96 -19.84
N VAL A 354 0.96 -13.41 -18.93
CA VAL A 354 1.22 -14.47 -17.96
C VAL A 354 0.46 -15.70 -18.36
N ASP A 355 1.16 -16.79 -18.53
CA ASP A 355 0.51 -18.09 -18.77
C ASP A 355 0.09 -18.76 -17.45
N GLU A 356 0.87 -18.58 -16.39
CA GLU A 356 0.66 -19.17 -15.08
C GLU A 356 1.01 -18.19 -13.95
N ALA A 357 0.25 -18.23 -12.86
CA ALA A 357 0.54 -17.49 -11.63
C ALA A 357 0.18 -18.34 -10.40
N TYR A 358 0.86 -18.09 -9.30
CA TYR A 358 0.79 -18.88 -8.08
C TYR A 358 0.44 -18.01 -6.87
N PRO A 359 0.07 -18.57 -5.71
CA PRO A 359 -0.21 -17.80 -4.51
C PRO A 359 0.90 -16.80 -4.20
N GLY A 360 0.50 -15.58 -3.88
CA GLY A 360 1.42 -14.44 -3.71
C GLY A 360 1.58 -13.57 -4.95
N ASP A 361 1.38 -14.10 -6.16
CA ASP A 361 1.43 -13.29 -7.38
C ASP A 361 0.24 -12.34 -7.49
N ILE A 362 0.46 -11.26 -8.22
CA ILE A 362 -0.57 -10.31 -8.61
C ILE A 362 -0.68 -10.33 -10.13
N VAL A 363 -1.89 -10.56 -10.61
CA VAL A 363 -2.20 -10.63 -12.04
C VAL A 363 -3.14 -9.50 -12.41
N GLY A 364 -2.79 -8.74 -13.44
CA GLY A 364 -3.67 -7.75 -14.05
C GLY A 364 -4.58 -8.39 -15.09
N ILE A 365 -5.86 -8.32 -14.91
CA ILE A 365 -6.87 -8.85 -15.82
C ILE A 365 -7.50 -7.68 -16.58
N PRO A 366 -7.36 -7.64 -17.95
CA PRO A 366 -8.09 -6.66 -18.75
C PRO A 366 -9.59 -6.84 -18.57
N ASP A 367 -10.29 -5.74 -18.28
CA ASP A 367 -11.72 -5.72 -17.99
C ASP A 367 -12.42 -4.61 -18.75
N THR A 368 -13.70 -4.81 -19.01
CA THR A 368 -14.61 -3.84 -19.63
C THR A 368 -15.57 -3.19 -18.64
N GLY A 369 -15.35 -3.35 -17.34
CA GLY A 369 -16.18 -2.82 -16.26
C GLY A 369 -17.05 -3.88 -15.57
N ASN A 370 -16.63 -5.16 -15.63
CA ASN A 370 -17.34 -6.26 -14.95
C ASN A 370 -16.90 -6.41 -13.49
N PHE A 371 -15.63 -6.08 -13.20
CA PHE A 371 -15.06 -6.23 -11.87
C PHE A 371 -15.33 -5.04 -10.97
N LYS A 372 -15.48 -5.34 -9.68
CA LYS A 372 -15.43 -4.40 -8.57
C LYS A 372 -14.31 -4.78 -7.61
N ILE A 373 -13.82 -3.82 -6.85
CA ILE A 373 -12.90 -4.09 -5.73
C ILE A 373 -13.61 -5.01 -4.73
N GLY A 374 -12.91 -6.05 -4.27
CA GLY A 374 -13.47 -7.10 -3.41
C GLY A 374 -14.04 -8.31 -4.16
N ASP A 375 -14.21 -8.25 -5.49
CA ASP A 375 -14.69 -9.40 -6.25
C ASP A 375 -13.76 -10.59 -6.12
N THR A 376 -14.37 -11.77 -5.95
CA THR A 376 -13.68 -13.05 -5.82
C THR A 376 -13.74 -13.86 -7.11
N LEU A 377 -12.62 -14.45 -7.48
CA LEU A 377 -12.47 -15.44 -8.55
C LEU A 377 -12.07 -16.78 -7.95
N THR A 378 -12.73 -17.86 -8.36
CA THR A 378 -12.45 -19.22 -7.88
C THR A 378 -12.48 -20.25 -9.00
N GLY A 379 -11.98 -21.45 -8.71
CA GLY A 379 -12.12 -22.61 -9.62
C GLY A 379 -13.55 -23.19 -9.69
N GLY A 380 -14.51 -22.64 -8.92
CA GLY A 380 -15.91 -23.09 -8.90
C GLY A 380 -16.60 -22.93 -7.54
N GLU A 381 -15.85 -22.86 -6.47
CA GLU A 381 -16.32 -22.62 -5.10
C GLU A 381 -17.01 -21.25 -4.97
N ILE A 382 -18.00 -21.15 -4.08
CA ILE A 382 -18.55 -19.86 -3.66
C ILE A 382 -17.80 -19.42 -2.43
N LEU A 383 -17.05 -18.35 -2.55
CA LEU A 383 -16.19 -17.83 -1.52
C LEU A 383 -16.16 -16.29 -1.58
N HIS A 384 -16.20 -15.63 -0.42
CA HIS A 384 -16.13 -14.18 -0.31
C HIS A 384 -14.97 -13.81 0.62
N PHE A 385 -13.91 -13.26 0.06
CA PHE A 385 -12.84 -12.70 0.89
C PHE A 385 -13.40 -11.53 1.70
N LYS A 386 -13.02 -11.45 2.99
CA LYS A 386 -13.40 -10.32 3.81
C LYS A 386 -12.88 -9.05 3.17
N GLY A 387 -13.79 -8.17 2.84
CA GLY A 387 -13.51 -6.93 2.14
C GLY A 387 -12.72 -5.94 3.01
N LEU A 388 -12.46 -4.80 2.39
CA LEU A 388 -11.91 -3.65 3.09
C LEU A 388 -13.04 -2.69 3.38
N PRO A 389 -13.21 -2.26 4.60
CA PRO A 389 -14.17 -1.24 4.90
C PRO A 389 -13.83 0.05 4.14
N SER A 390 -14.82 0.65 3.49
CA SER A 390 -14.74 2.05 3.07
C SER A 390 -15.07 2.91 4.27
N PHE A 391 -14.12 3.74 4.70
CA PHE A 391 -14.31 4.64 5.83
C PHE A 391 -15.09 5.89 5.41
N SER A 392 -15.81 6.50 6.36
CA SER A 392 -16.50 7.77 6.11
C SER A 392 -15.53 8.84 5.61
N PRO A 393 -15.82 9.50 4.47
CA PRO A 393 -15.00 10.60 3.98
C PRO A 393 -14.91 11.77 4.98
N GLU A 394 -13.89 12.60 4.80
CA GLU A 394 -13.66 13.80 5.61
C GLU A 394 -14.12 15.09 4.90
N MET A 395 -14.19 15.05 3.57
CA MET A 395 -14.59 16.20 2.74
C MET A 395 -15.65 15.80 1.72
N PHE A 396 -16.60 16.70 1.49
CA PHE A 396 -17.73 16.44 0.60
C PHE A 396 -17.96 17.63 -0.33
N LYS A 397 -18.25 17.34 -1.61
CA LYS A 397 -18.68 18.35 -2.60
C LYS A 397 -19.72 17.75 -3.54
N TYR A 398 -20.68 18.57 -3.94
CA TYR A 398 -21.49 18.22 -5.10
C TYR A 398 -20.64 18.27 -6.37
N ILE A 399 -20.90 17.34 -7.28
CA ILE A 399 -20.31 17.36 -8.62
C ILE A 399 -21.40 17.75 -9.62
N GLU A 400 -21.09 18.75 -10.44
CA GLU A 400 -21.97 19.25 -11.47
C GLU A 400 -21.30 19.22 -12.82
N ASN A 401 -22.09 19.03 -13.85
CA ASN A 401 -21.62 19.10 -15.22
C ASN A 401 -21.41 20.57 -15.64
N ALA A 402 -20.22 20.90 -16.10
CA ALA A 402 -19.95 22.26 -16.62
C ALA A 402 -20.37 22.40 -18.10
N ASP A 403 -20.54 21.28 -18.84
CA ASP A 403 -20.97 21.26 -20.23
C ASP A 403 -22.12 20.26 -20.42
N PRO A 404 -23.37 20.74 -20.58
CA PRO A 404 -24.54 19.87 -20.74
C PRO A 404 -24.41 18.83 -21.87
N MET A 405 -23.64 19.12 -22.90
CA MET A 405 -23.43 18.22 -24.04
C MET A 405 -22.55 17.01 -23.68
N LYS A 406 -21.85 17.06 -22.56
CA LYS A 406 -20.90 16.04 -22.10
C LYS A 406 -21.43 15.19 -20.92
N GLN A 407 -22.75 15.20 -20.66
CA GLN A 407 -23.33 14.49 -19.52
C GLN A 407 -22.98 13.00 -19.48
N LYS A 408 -23.09 12.31 -20.63
CA LYS A 408 -22.78 10.88 -20.72
C LYS A 408 -21.30 10.58 -20.42
N GLN A 409 -20.39 11.44 -20.90
CA GLN A 409 -18.96 11.33 -20.64
C GLN A 409 -18.65 11.56 -19.16
N LEU A 410 -19.28 12.57 -18.54
CA LEU A 410 -19.13 12.86 -17.12
C LEU A 410 -19.63 11.68 -16.27
N ASP A 411 -20.83 11.19 -16.53
CA ASP A 411 -21.41 10.05 -15.79
C ASP A 411 -20.54 8.80 -15.91
N LYS A 412 -20.05 8.51 -17.12
CA LYS A 412 -19.14 7.40 -17.35
C LYS A 412 -17.83 7.58 -16.57
N GLY A 413 -17.22 8.77 -16.66
CA GLY A 413 -15.97 9.07 -15.97
C GLY A 413 -16.11 8.97 -14.46
N ILE A 414 -17.14 9.57 -13.87
CA ILE A 414 -17.43 9.46 -12.44
C ILE A 414 -17.56 7.98 -12.03
N ASN A 415 -18.39 7.21 -12.73
CA ASN A 415 -18.62 5.81 -12.37
C ASN A 415 -17.31 4.98 -12.41
N GLN A 416 -16.49 5.15 -13.44
CA GLN A 416 -15.22 4.43 -13.54
C GLN A 416 -14.22 4.86 -12.46
N LEU A 417 -14.09 6.16 -12.16
CA LEU A 417 -13.22 6.64 -11.09
C LEU A 417 -13.67 6.14 -9.71
N MET A 418 -14.98 6.03 -9.50
CA MET A 418 -15.51 5.44 -8.25
C MET A 418 -15.29 3.93 -8.20
N ASP A 419 -15.38 3.20 -9.33
CA ASP A 419 -15.04 1.77 -9.40
C ASP A 419 -13.56 1.51 -9.12
N GLU A 420 -12.67 2.45 -9.48
CA GLU A 420 -11.26 2.43 -9.07
C GLU A 420 -11.07 2.73 -7.57
N GLY A 421 -12.10 3.22 -6.89
CA GLY A 421 -12.05 3.61 -5.49
C GLY A 421 -11.24 4.89 -5.24
N VAL A 422 -11.14 5.79 -6.22
CA VAL A 422 -10.47 7.10 -6.06
C VAL A 422 -11.16 7.96 -5.01
N ALA A 423 -12.49 7.83 -4.91
CA ALA A 423 -13.34 8.51 -3.93
C ALA A 423 -14.65 7.74 -3.74
N GLN A 424 -15.52 8.21 -2.88
CA GLN A 424 -16.83 7.63 -2.64
C GLN A 424 -17.92 8.54 -3.25
N MET A 425 -18.98 7.92 -3.77
CA MET A 425 -20.10 8.65 -4.34
C MET A 425 -21.38 8.35 -3.57
N PHE A 426 -22.09 9.40 -3.22
CA PHE A 426 -23.39 9.34 -2.59
C PHE A 426 -24.41 10.08 -3.48
N THR A 427 -25.60 9.51 -3.62
CA THR A 427 -26.72 10.19 -4.28
C THR A 427 -27.70 10.65 -3.22
N ASN A 428 -27.88 11.95 -3.08
CA ASN A 428 -28.82 12.51 -2.12
C ASN A 428 -30.25 12.08 -2.46
N SER A 429 -30.94 11.44 -1.53
CA SER A 429 -32.27 10.87 -1.75
C SER A 429 -33.37 11.90 -1.94
N PHE A 430 -33.15 13.14 -1.47
CA PHE A 430 -34.13 14.21 -1.55
C PHE A 430 -34.11 14.93 -2.91
N ASN A 431 -32.91 15.24 -3.44
CA ASN A 431 -32.78 16.07 -4.65
C ASN A 431 -32.08 15.35 -5.81
N GLY A 432 -31.64 14.10 -5.64
CA GLY A 432 -30.97 13.27 -6.66
C GLY A 432 -29.55 13.75 -7.05
N ARG A 433 -29.00 14.78 -6.37
CA ARG A 433 -27.67 15.31 -6.68
C ARG A 433 -26.59 14.33 -6.22
N LYS A 434 -25.52 14.24 -7.01
CA LYS A 434 -24.35 13.42 -6.69
C LYS A 434 -23.37 14.18 -5.80
N ILE A 435 -22.97 13.55 -4.71
CA ILE A 435 -21.98 14.05 -3.75
C ILE A 435 -20.76 13.14 -3.85
N ILE A 436 -19.59 13.75 -4.01
CA ILE A 436 -18.31 13.04 -3.94
C ILE A 436 -17.72 13.28 -2.57
N GLY A 437 -17.39 12.18 -1.88
CA GLY A 437 -16.70 12.15 -0.60
C GLY A 437 -15.26 11.72 -0.77
N THR A 438 -14.34 12.48 -0.18
CA THR A 438 -12.89 12.25 -0.25
C THR A 438 -12.25 12.35 1.14
N VAL A 439 -11.02 11.84 1.28
CA VAL A 439 -10.21 12.04 2.49
C VAL A 439 -9.60 13.44 2.48
N GLY A 440 -9.25 13.97 1.31
CA GLY A 440 -8.59 15.27 1.22
C GLY A 440 -8.86 16.02 -0.09
N GLN A 441 -8.41 17.29 -0.10
CA GLN A 441 -8.64 18.23 -1.20
C GLN A 441 -8.00 17.77 -2.53
N LEU A 442 -6.83 17.14 -2.46
CA LEU A 442 -6.08 16.74 -3.64
C LEU A 442 -6.83 15.70 -4.49
N GLN A 443 -7.64 14.83 -3.87
CA GLN A 443 -8.47 13.87 -4.61
C GLN A 443 -9.48 14.58 -5.53
N PHE A 444 -10.10 15.68 -5.11
CA PHE A 444 -11.00 16.45 -5.98
C PHE A 444 -10.27 17.01 -7.21
N GLU A 445 -9.04 17.47 -7.04
CA GLU A 445 -8.21 17.98 -8.13
C GLU A 445 -7.81 16.87 -9.10
N VAL A 446 -7.45 15.69 -8.58
CA VAL A 446 -7.14 14.50 -9.39
C VAL A 446 -8.37 14.04 -10.18
N ILE A 447 -9.55 13.97 -9.53
CA ILE A 447 -10.80 13.60 -10.21
C ILE A 447 -11.10 14.58 -11.32
N GLN A 448 -11.02 15.89 -11.05
CA GLN A 448 -11.30 16.93 -12.05
C GLN A 448 -10.33 16.85 -13.23
N TYR A 449 -9.04 16.67 -12.96
CA TYR A 449 -8.01 16.51 -13.97
C TYR A 449 -8.29 15.27 -14.85
N ARG A 450 -8.57 14.13 -14.24
CA ARG A 450 -8.83 12.88 -14.94
C ARG A 450 -10.12 12.92 -15.76
N LEU A 451 -11.20 13.52 -15.22
CA LEU A 451 -12.45 13.71 -15.96
C LEU A 451 -12.24 14.53 -17.24
N LEU A 452 -11.42 15.59 -17.14
CA LEU A 452 -11.12 16.44 -18.30
C LEU A 452 -10.24 15.71 -19.32
N HIS A 453 -9.13 15.12 -18.91
CA HIS A 453 -8.10 14.60 -19.83
C HIS A 453 -8.41 13.18 -20.32
N GLU A 454 -9.04 12.33 -19.51
CA GLU A 454 -9.34 10.94 -19.90
C GLU A 454 -10.73 10.79 -20.52
N TYR A 455 -11.70 11.61 -20.10
CA TYR A 455 -13.11 11.49 -20.55
C TYR A 455 -13.59 12.68 -21.37
N GLY A 456 -12.82 13.76 -21.42
CA GLY A 456 -13.19 14.98 -22.13
C GLY A 456 -14.40 15.69 -21.50
N ALA A 457 -14.63 15.46 -20.19
CA ALA A 457 -15.76 16.00 -19.44
C ALA A 457 -15.27 17.00 -18.39
N GLN A 458 -15.81 18.20 -18.40
CA GLN A 458 -15.49 19.22 -17.41
C GLN A 458 -16.55 19.23 -16.31
N CYS A 459 -16.11 19.18 -15.05
CA CYS A 459 -16.98 19.27 -13.88
C CYS A 459 -16.77 20.59 -13.11
N ARG A 460 -17.76 20.94 -12.31
CA ARG A 460 -17.70 22.00 -11.29
C ARG A 460 -17.93 21.39 -9.93
N TRP A 461 -17.24 21.92 -8.94
CA TRP A 461 -17.41 21.54 -7.54
C TRP A 461 -18.21 22.59 -6.80
N GLU A 462 -19.28 22.17 -6.15
CA GLU A 462 -20.04 23.01 -5.21
C GLU A 462 -19.78 22.49 -3.79
N PRO A 463 -19.19 23.30 -2.90
CA PRO A 463 -18.94 22.88 -1.53
C PRO A 463 -20.24 22.57 -0.79
N ILE A 464 -20.19 21.54 0.07
CA ILE A 464 -21.26 21.20 1.01
C ILE A 464 -20.64 21.00 2.39
N SER A 465 -21.26 21.58 3.42
CA SER A 465 -20.84 21.38 4.79
C SER A 465 -21.47 20.10 5.32
N LEU A 466 -20.68 19.03 5.36
CA LEU A 466 -21.04 17.76 5.98
C LEU A 466 -19.93 17.37 6.95
N TYR A 467 -20.34 16.78 8.09
CA TYR A 467 -19.43 16.30 9.11
C TYR A 467 -19.02 14.87 8.87
N LYS A 468 -19.98 13.96 8.64
CA LYS A 468 -19.75 12.53 8.43
C LYS A 468 -20.84 11.87 7.56
N ALA A 469 -20.45 10.88 6.80
CA ALA A 469 -21.35 9.91 6.20
C ALA A 469 -21.43 8.68 7.13
N CYS A 470 -22.64 8.28 7.47
CA CYS A 470 -22.90 7.14 8.36
C CYS A 470 -23.77 6.13 7.62
N TRP A 471 -23.28 4.91 7.42
CA TRP A 471 -24.13 3.81 6.98
C TRP A 471 -25.06 3.44 8.13
N ILE A 472 -26.32 3.23 7.83
CA ILE A 472 -27.35 3.00 8.84
C ILE A 472 -27.94 1.60 8.71
N GLU A 473 -28.18 0.97 9.85
CA GLU A 473 -28.74 -0.36 9.95
C GLU A 473 -29.73 -0.44 11.13
N SER A 474 -30.75 -1.24 11.00
CA SER A 474 -31.68 -1.57 12.09
C SER A 474 -32.30 -2.94 11.87
N ASP A 475 -32.47 -3.68 12.98
CA ASP A 475 -33.25 -4.92 12.98
C ASP A 475 -34.78 -4.66 12.98
N ASP A 476 -35.18 -3.37 13.15
CA ASP A 476 -36.56 -2.89 13.16
C ASP A 476 -36.83 -2.08 11.87
N GLU A 477 -37.47 -2.72 10.89
CA GLU A 477 -37.77 -2.08 9.60
C GLU A 477 -38.69 -0.86 9.73
N GLU A 478 -39.63 -0.87 10.72
CA GLU A 478 -40.53 0.27 10.95
C GLU A 478 -39.75 1.47 11.51
N ALA A 479 -38.83 1.22 12.43
CA ALA A 479 -37.95 2.24 12.96
C ALA A 479 -37.05 2.82 11.88
N LEU A 480 -36.50 1.99 10.98
CA LEU A 480 -35.69 2.44 9.86
C LEU A 480 -36.51 3.30 8.87
N ALA A 481 -37.72 2.88 8.52
CA ALA A 481 -38.63 3.65 7.67
C ALA A 481 -39.00 5.00 8.29
N ALA A 482 -39.32 5.02 9.58
CA ALA A 482 -39.62 6.25 10.33
C ALA A 482 -38.43 7.22 10.36
N PHE A 483 -37.21 6.67 10.57
CA PHE A 483 -35.97 7.45 10.53
C PHE A 483 -35.78 8.10 9.14
N LYS A 484 -35.82 7.30 8.07
CA LYS A 484 -35.67 7.78 6.68
C LYS A 484 -36.68 8.88 6.35
N LYS A 485 -37.94 8.72 6.76
CA LYS A 485 -38.99 9.72 6.56
C LYS A 485 -38.70 11.02 7.31
N ARG A 486 -38.30 10.93 8.59
CA ARG A 486 -38.05 12.12 9.43
C ARG A 486 -36.76 12.85 9.05
N LYS A 487 -35.74 12.10 8.59
CA LYS A 487 -34.42 12.64 8.22
C LYS A 487 -34.19 12.69 6.70
N HIS A 488 -35.26 12.68 5.89
CA HIS A 488 -35.22 12.53 4.42
C HIS A 488 -34.23 13.46 3.70
N GLN A 489 -34.02 14.70 4.19
CA GLN A 489 -33.09 15.66 3.61
C GLN A 489 -31.61 15.27 3.79
N PHE A 490 -31.32 14.48 4.82
CA PHE A 490 -29.99 14.00 5.15
C PHE A 490 -29.73 12.57 4.66
N MET A 491 -30.73 11.98 3.99
CA MET A 491 -30.59 10.63 3.45
C MET A 491 -29.93 10.65 2.08
N ALA A 492 -29.05 9.70 1.88
CA ALA A 492 -28.42 9.39 0.61
C ALA A 492 -28.31 7.88 0.43
N VAL A 493 -27.99 7.46 -0.77
CA VAL A 493 -27.58 6.11 -1.06
C VAL A 493 -26.16 6.12 -1.61
N ASP A 494 -25.36 5.14 -1.22
CA ASP A 494 -24.03 4.96 -1.81
C ASP A 494 -24.13 4.28 -3.19
N LYS A 495 -22.98 4.02 -3.81
CA LYS A 495 -22.93 3.42 -5.15
C LYS A 495 -23.50 1.98 -5.18
N GLU A 496 -23.45 1.27 -4.08
CA GLU A 496 -23.98 -0.08 -3.90
C GLU A 496 -25.48 -0.10 -3.53
N GLY A 497 -26.08 1.07 -3.33
CA GLY A 497 -27.49 1.23 -2.99
C GLY A 497 -27.78 1.12 -1.49
N ARG A 498 -26.75 1.17 -0.63
CA ARG A 498 -26.93 1.14 0.83
C ARG A 498 -27.35 2.51 1.34
N ASP A 499 -28.18 2.51 2.37
CA ASP A 499 -28.64 3.73 3.01
C ASP A 499 -27.54 4.42 3.82
N VAL A 500 -27.38 5.71 3.57
CA VAL A 500 -26.40 6.56 4.24
C VAL A 500 -27.06 7.79 4.82
N PHE A 501 -26.77 8.07 6.08
CA PHE A 501 -27.15 9.32 6.74
C PHE A 501 -25.98 10.30 6.66
N LEU A 502 -26.20 11.44 6.01
CA LEU A 502 -25.20 12.49 5.84
C LEU A 502 -25.40 13.54 6.95
N ALA A 503 -24.65 13.40 8.04
CA ALA A 503 -24.72 14.35 9.15
C ALA A 503 -23.96 15.64 8.80
N ASP A 504 -24.60 16.81 8.96
CA ASP A 504 -23.98 18.12 8.74
C ASP A 504 -23.09 18.55 9.91
N SER A 505 -23.36 18.01 11.11
CA SER A 505 -22.59 18.30 12.33
C SER A 505 -22.60 17.11 13.29
N ASN A 506 -21.63 17.09 14.22
CA ASN A 506 -21.62 16.11 15.29
C ASN A 506 -22.89 16.23 16.17
N TYR A 507 -23.41 17.42 16.37
CA TYR A 507 -24.64 17.64 17.11
C TYR A 507 -25.82 16.92 16.45
N VAL A 508 -26.00 17.08 15.14
CA VAL A 508 -27.09 16.42 14.40
C VAL A 508 -26.96 14.90 14.45
N LEU A 509 -25.74 14.38 14.39
CA LEU A 509 -25.49 12.94 14.55
C LEU A 509 -25.87 12.44 15.95
N GLN A 510 -25.48 13.15 17.01
CA GLN A 510 -25.85 12.79 18.39
C GLN A 510 -27.36 12.86 18.63
N MET A 511 -28.02 13.90 18.12
CA MET A 511 -29.49 14.00 18.20
C MET A 511 -30.17 12.84 17.46
N ALA A 512 -29.64 12.46 16.28
CA ALA A 512 -30.18 11.33 15.53
C ALA A 512 -30.04 10.01 16.30
N ARG A 513 -28.91 9.78 16.98
CA ARG A 513 -28.68 8.62 17.84
C ARG A 513 -29.64 8.59 19.05
N ASN A 514 -29.85 9.73 19.68
CA ASN A 514 -30.73 9.84 20.84
C ASN A 514 -32.22 9.66 20.47
N ASP A 515 -32.66 10.27 19.37
CA ASP A 515 -34.04 10.19 18.90
C ASP A 515 -34.42 8.80 18.36
N PHE A 516 -33.42 8.06 17.85
CA PHE A 516 -33.61 6.76 17.20
C PHE A 516 -32.62 5.70 17.71
N PRO A 517 -32.77 5.27 18.96
CA PRO A 517 -31.81 4.33 19.59
C PRO A 517 -31.77 2.95 18.95
N LYS A 518 -32.75 2.58 18.12
CA LYS A 518 -32.78 1.34 17.38
C LYS A 518 -31.99 1.38 16.06
N ILE A 519 -31.52 2.57 15.64
CA ILE A 519 -30.70 2.74 14.45
C ILE A 519 -29.24 2.68 14.86
N ARG A 520 -28.49 1.79 14.25
CA ARG A 520 -27.03 1.73 14.33
C ARG A 520 -26.41 2.61 13.27
N PHE A 521 -25.40 3.41 13.65
CA PHE A 521 -24.69 4.34 12.78
C PHE A 521 -23.23 3.90 12.68
N HIS A 522 -22.81 3.47 11.52
CA HIS A 522 -21.48 2.97 11.23
C HIS A 522 -20.67 4.00 10.44
N PHE A 523 -19.38 4.15 10.77
CA PHE A 523 -18.46 5.03 10.07
C PHE A 523 -17.65 4.31 8.99
N SER A 524 -17.94 3.05 8.80
CA SER A 524 -17.40 2.22 7.73
C SER A 524 -18.53 1.46 7.04
N SER A 525 -18.30 1.05 5.81
CA SER A 525 -19.29 0.37 4.99
C SER A 525 -19.43 -1.13 5.29
N GLU A 526 -18.56 -1.69 6.10
CA GLU A 526 -18.61 -3.08 6.60
C GLU A 526 -18.85 -3.06 8.10
N PHE A 527 -19.87 -3.75 8.55
CA PHE A 527 -20.30 -3.84 9.94
C PHE A 527 -20.97 -5.20 10.23
#